data_44542b5eb15271387149b1582a68a1f9
#
_entry.id   44542b5eb15271387149b1582a68a1f9
#
_cell.length_a   1.000
_cell.length_b   1.000
_cell.length_c   1.000
_cell.angle_alpha   90.00
_cell.angle_beta   90.00
_cell.angle_gamma   90.00
#
_symmetry.space_group_name_H-M   'P 1'
#
loop_
_entity.id
_entity.type
_entity.pdbx_description
1 polymer ?
#
loop_
_entity_poly.entity_id
_entity_poly.type
_entity_poly.pdbx_seq_one_letter_code
_entity_poly.pdbx_strand_id
1 'polypeptide(L)'
;MSASYVFEPNPITSCKIIDSKENFPVRRILCVGANYVAHALEMGRDPSREPPFFFAKPTDAIINADRGANTIIPYPPQTNNFHYEMEMVVTIGKIAENLEPDETSDVIWGYGAGIDLTRRDLQKAAKDKGRPWELGKGFDKSAIISSLCPVAKIGHPKEARIWLSVNDVIKQDSNIDKLIWSVPEMISILSKTMTLLPGDVIYTGTPEGVGPIVKGDKVSGGVEGIGEVSITIS
;
A
#
# COMPACT_ATOMS: atom_id res chain seq x y z
N MET A 1 3.15 -34.64 11.11
CA MET A 1 3.44 -35.09 9.75
C MET A 1 3.58 -33.85 8.87
N SER A 2 4.71 -33.65 8.18
CA SER A 2 4.84 -32.58 7.19
C SER A 2 3.91 -32.88 6.02
N ALA A 3 3.19 -31.85 5.54
CA ALA A 3 2.35 -32.02 4.35
C ALA A 3 3.24 -32.38 3.15
N SER A 4 2.73 -33.26 2.28
CA SER A 4 3.36 -33.57 0.99
C SER A 4 2.69 -32.74 -0.09
N TYR A 5 3.48 -32.10 -0.95
CA TYR A 5 3.02 -31.22 -2.02
C TYR A 5 3.36 -31.81 -3.39
N VAL A 6 2.58 -31.45 -4.42
CA VAL A 6 2.80 -31.89 -5.81
C VAL A 6 4.06 -31.22 -6.39
N PHE A 7 4.36 -30.01 -5.94
CA PHE A 7 5.59 -29.26 -6.25
C PHE A 7 6.01 -28.47 -5.01
N GLU A 8 7.26 -28.03 -4.96
CA GLU A 8 7.77 -27.25 -3.83
C GLU A 8 6.98 -25.94 -3.69
N PRO A 9 6.41 -25.66 -2.50
CA PRO A 9 5.70 -24.39 -2.26
C PRO A 9 6.63 -23.19 -2.42
N ASN A 10 6.11 -22.10 -2.97
CA ASN A 10 6.86 -20.85 -2.98
C ASN A 10 7.21 -20.40 -1.56
N PRO A 11 8.34 -19.72 -1.36
CA PRO A 11 8.66 -19.10 -0.09
C PRO A 11 7.54 -18.16 0.37
N ILE A 12 7.36 -18.05 1.68
CA ILE A 12 6.42 -17.10 2.25
C ILE A 12 6.85 -15.69 1.87
N THR A 13 5.96 -14.94 1.22
CA THR A 13 6.18 -13.52 0.94
C THR A 13 6.35 -12.77 2.25
N SER A 14 7.34 -11.90 2.33
CA SER A 14 7.65 -11.17 3.55
C SER A 14 8.16 -9.76 3.28
N CYS A 15 7.93 -8.87 4.24
CA CYS A 15 8.50 -7.54 4.28
C CYS A 15 9.72 -7.52 5.19
N LYS A 16 10.77 -6.78 4.80
CA LYS A 16 11.91 -6.51 5.67
C LYS A 16 11.49 -5.67 6.87
N ILE A 17 12.23 -5.78 7.95
CA ILE A 17 12.06 -4.98 9.16
C ILE A 17 13.31 -4.13 9.35
N ILE A 18 13.15 -2.85 9.64
CA ILE A 18 14.28 -1.93 9.87
C ILE A 18 15.14 -2.41 11.05
N ASP A 19 16.45 -2.42 10.85
CA ASP A 19 17.45 -2.86 11.85
C ASP A 19 17.23 -4.28 12.40
N SER A 20 16.60 -5.17 11.63
CA SER A 20 16.35 -6.55 12.02
C SER A 20 16.83 -7.53 10.95
N LYS A 21 17.15 -8.76 11.39
CA LYS A 21 17.36 -9.91 10.51
C LYS A 21 16.06 -10.71 10.29
N GLU A 22 15.02 -10.43 11.07
CA GLU A 22 13.72 -11.04 10.92
C GLU A 22 12.93 -10.38 9.80
N ASN A 23 11.99 -11.11 9.23
CA ASN A 23 11.06 -10.61 8.24
C ASN A 23 9.63 -10.72 8.76
N PHE A 24 8.78 -9.78 8.38
CA PHE A 24 7.35 -9.80 8.66
C PHE A 24 6.65 -10.64 7.57
N PRO A 25 6.03 -11.78 7.90
CA PRO A 25 5.35 -12.63 6.93
C PRO A 25 4.06 -11.97 6.47
N VAL A 26 3.82 -11.94 5.15
CA VAL A 26 2.63 -11.32 4.56
C VAL A 26 1.55 -12.37 4.35
N ARG A 27 0.36 -12.12 4.90
CA ARG A 27 -0.83 -12.98 4.75
C ARG A 27 -1.79 -12.46 3.67
N ARG A 28 -2.13 -11.18 3.70
CA ARG A 28 -3.00 -10.50 2.73
C ARG A 28 -2.54 -9.07 2.53
N ILE A 29 -2.86 -8.51 1.36
CA ILE A 29 -2.71 -7.09 1.07
C ILE A 29 -4.09 -6.52 0.81
N LEU A 30 -4.52 -5.58 1.64
CA LEU A 30 -5.74 -4.81 1.50
C LEU A 30 -5.38 -3.37 1.17
N CYS A 31 -6.15 -2.72 0.31
CA CYS A 31 -5.93 -1.35 -0.11
C CYS A 31 -7.21 -0.56 0.01
N VAL A 32 -7.11 0.69 0.43
CA VAL A 32 -8.26 1.61 0.56
C VAL A 32 -8.31 2.51 -0.66
N GLY A 33 -9.45 2.57 -1.32
CA GLY A 33 -9.63 3.46 -2.46
C GLY A 33 -10.10 4.86 -2.06
N ALA A 34 -9.51 5.90 -2.71
CA ALA A 34 -9.93 7.30 -2.60
C ALA A 34 -9.99 7.85 -1.16
N ASN A 35 -8.92 7.68 -0.38
CA ASN A 35 -8.87 8.04 1.03
C ASN A 35 -8.24 9.43 1.33
N TYR A 36 -8.05 10.29 0.32
CA TYR A 36 -7.66 11.69 0.47
C TYR A 36 -8.66 12.58 -0.28
N VAL A 37 -9.10 13.67 0.36
CA VAL A 37 -10.09 14.60 -0.23
C VAL A 37 -9.61 15.14 -1.58
N ALA A 38 -8.40 15.66 -1.65
CA ALA A 38 -7.85 16.24 -2.87
C ALA A 38 -7.68 15.19 -3.99
N HIS A 39 -7.26 13.96 -3.65
CA HIS A 39 -7.20 12.86 -4.62
C HIS A 39 -8.60 12.42 -5.09
N ALA A 40 -9.59 12.40 -4.20
CA ALA A 40 -10.97 12.09 -4.60
C ALA A 40 -11.49 13.09 -5.63
N LEU A 41 -11.24 14.39 -5.41
CA LEU A 41 -11.57 15.46 -6.36
C LEU A 41 -10.81 15.33 -7.68
N GLU A 42 -9.49 15.06 -7.66
CA GLU A 42 -8.65 14.81 -8.84
C GLU A 42 -9.21 13.66 -9.70
N MET A 43 -9.74 12.62 -9.05
CA MET A 43 -10.35 11.48 -9.71
C MET A 43 -11.83 11.69 -10.10
N GLY A 44 -12.36 12.91 -9.95
CA GLY A 44 -13.73 13.29 -10.30
C GLY A 44 -14.78 12.64 -9.39
N ARG A 45 -14.46 12.42 -8.12
CA ARG A 45 -15.37 11.91 -7.09
C ARG A 45 -15.80 13.02 -6.15
N ASP A 46 -17.00 12.90 -5.59
CA ASP A 46 -17.44 13.73 -4.47
C ASP A 46 -16.57 13.37 -3.25
N PRO A 47 -15.91 14.35 -2.61
CA PRO A 47 -15.14 14.12 -1.40
C PRO A 47 -15.99 13.90 -0.15
N SER A 48 -17.33 13.80 -0.29
CA SER A 48 -18.19 13.44 0.83
C SER A 48 -17.68 12.14 1.46
N ARG A 49 -17.85 12.03 2.78
CA ARG A 49 -17.39 10.89 3.55
C ARG A 49 -18.28 9.66 3.31
N GLU A 50 -18.29 9.17 2.06
CA GLU A 50 -18.90 7.89 1.73
C GLU A 50 -18.20 6.74 2.45
N PRO A 51 -18.87 5.61 2.71
CA PRO A 51 -18.21 4.42 3.25
C PRO A 51 -16.99 4.05 2.43
N PRO A 52 -15.84 3.74 3.07
CA PRO A 52 -14.63 3.38 2.34
C PRO A 52 -14.86 2.09 1.58
N PHE A 53 -14.26 1.98 0.41
CA PHE A 53 -14.22 0.72 -0.32
C PHE A 53 -12.80 0.17 -0.33
N PHE A 54 -12.72 -1.15 -0.36
CA PHE A 54 -11.45 -1.86 -0.30
C PHE A 54 -11.28 -2.74 -1.54
N PHE A 55 -10.04 -2.94 -1.93
CA PHE A 55 -9.62 -3.91 -2.92
C PHE A 55 -8.39 -4.64 -2.40
N ALA A 56 -7.98 -5.72 -3.06
CA ALA A 56 -6.83 -6.50 -2.64
C ALA A 56 -5.75 -6.52 -3.74
N LYS A 57 -4.52 -6.76 -3.32
CA LYS A 57 -3.43 -7.20 -4.19
C LYS A 57 -3.02 -8.62 -3.79
N PRO A 58 -2.55 -9.46 -4.73
CA PRO A 58 -1.98 -10.75 -4.38
C PRO A 58 -0.72 -10.56 -3.52
N THR A 59 -0.48 -11.48 -2.60
CA THR A 59 0.66 -11.36 -1.65
C THR A 59 2.00 -11.33 -2.35
N ASP A 60 2.16 -12.09 -3.43
CA ASP A 60 3.36 -12.17 -4.27
C ASP A 60 3.60 -10.92 -5.13
N ALA A 61 2.68 -9.96 -5.12
CA ALA A 61 2.90 -8.64 -5.72
C ALA A 61 3.87 -7.75 -4.92
N ILE A 62 4.20 -8.11 -3.66
CA ILE A 62 5.11 -7.31 -2.80
C ILE A 62 6.55 -7.36 -3.31
N ILE A 63 7.14 -6.16 -3.37
CA ILE A 63 8.57 -5.95 -3.62
C ILE A 63 9.13 -5.02 -2.54
N ASN A 64 10.10 -5.52 -1.77
CA ASN A 64 10.87 -4.70 -0.84
C ASN A 64 11.81 -3.77 -1.64
N ALA A 65 11.67 -2.47 -1.48
CA ALA A 65 12.37 -1.46 -2.29
C ALA A 65 12.83 -0.25 -1.47
N ASP A 66 13.61 -0.52 -0.43
CA ASP A 66 14.19 0.55 0.40
C ASP A 66 14.97 1.55 -0.47
N ARG A 67 14.97 2.81 -0.07
CA ARG A 67 15.77 3.84 -0.71
C ARG A 67 17.24 3.42 -0.80
N GLY A 68 17.81 3.50 -2.01
CA GLY A 68 19.19 3.07 -2.29
C GLY A 68 19.33 1.60 -2.69
N ALA A 69 18.28 0.80 -2.65
CA ALA A 69 18.33 -0.63 -3.01
C ALA A 69 18.38 -0.90 -4.53
N ASN A 70 18.37 0.12 -5.38
CA ASN A 70 18.38 -0.01 -6.86
C ASN A 70 17.37 -1.05 -7.39
N THR A 71 16.15 -1.00 -6.87
CA THR A 71 15.09 -1.94 -7.23
C THR A 71 14.52 -1.65 -8.61
N ILE A 72 14.55 -2.63 -9.50
CA ILE A 72 14.07 -2.49 -10.89
C ILE A 72 12.69 -3.15 -11.01
N ILE A 73 11.72 -2.38 -11.50
CA ILE A 73 10.36 -2.84 -11.78
C ILE A 73 10.13 -2.81 -13.29
N PRO A 74 9.81 -3.94 -13.93
CA PRO A 74 9.51 -3.95 -15.35
C PRO A 74 8.22 -3.16 -15.62
N TYR A 75 8.18 -2.41 -16.73
CA TYR A 75 6.93 -1.81 -17.18
C TYR A 75 5.91 -2.93 -17.45
N PRO A 76 4.73 -2.92 -16.81
CA PRO A 76 3.82 -4.04 -16.88
C PRO A 76 3.20 -4.20 -18.29
N PRO A 77 2.90 -5.44 -18.73
CA PRO A 77 2.21 -5.67 -19.99
C PRO A 77 0.77 -5.16 -19.96
N GLN A 78 0.15 -5.06 -21.16
CA GLN A 78 -1.28 -4.74 -21.34
C GLN A 78 -1.72 -3.39 -20.79
N THR A 79 -0.81 -2.42 -20.63
CA THR A 79 -1.14 -1.04 -20.27
C THR A 79 -0.28 -0.04 -21.05
N ASN A 80 -0.85 1.12 -21.35
CA ASN A 80 -0.15 2.29 -21.86
C ASN A 80 -0.25 3.46 -20.88
N ASN A 81 -0.77 3.22 -19.67
CA ASN A 81 -0.96 4.26 -18.68
C ASN A 81 -0.67 3.69 -17.27
N PHE A 82 0.61 3.60 -16.93
CA PHE A 82 1.13 3.04 -15.69
C PHE A 82 1.39 4.17 -14.69
N HIS A 83 0.75 4.12 -13.52
CA HIS A 83 0.78 5.17 -12.51
C HIS A 83 1.42 4.72 -11.21
N TYR A 84 1.95 5.69 -10.45
CA TYR A 84 2.34 5.59 -9.05
C TYR A 84 1.24 6.13 -8.14
N GLU A 85 1.14 5.59 -6.94
CA GLU A 85 0.31 6.07 -5.83
C GLU A 85 1.11 5.85 -4.53
N MET A 86 1.65 6.93 -3.94
CA MET A 86 2.39 6.86 -2.68
C MET A 86 1.44 6.70 -1.51
N GLU A 87 1.72 5.76 -0.61
CA GLU A 87 0.84 5.42 0.50
C GLU A 87 1.62 5.13 1.79
N MET A 88 1.05 5.48 2.93
CA MET A 88 1.44 4.86 4.18
C MET A 88 0.90 3.42 4.20
N VAL A 89 1.69 2.51 4.76
CA VAL A 89 1.32 1.10 4.90
C VAL A 89 1.24 0.75 6.38
N VAL A 90 0.19 0.04 6.77
CA VAL A 90 -0.04 -0.44 8.15
C VAL A 90 0.00 -1.97 8.15
N THR A 91 0.61 -2.56 9.17
CA THR A 91 0.70 -4.01 9.31
C THR A 91 0.04 -4.50 10.60
N ILE A 92 -0.71 -5.58 10.52
CA ILE A 92 -1.46 -6.17 11.63
C ILE A 92 -0.62 -7.26 12.31
N GLY A 93 -0.49 -7.16 13.62
CA GLY A 93 0.32 -8.08 14.45
C GLY A 93 -0.48 -8.94 15.42
N LYS A 94 -1.76 -8.65 15.61
CA LYS A 94 -2.66 -9.44 16.48
C LYS A 94 -3.99 -9.64 15.76
N ILE A 95 -4.79 -10.58 16.25
CA ILE A 95 -6.14 -10.82 15.75
C ILE A 95 -6.99 -9.58 16.00
N ALA A 96 -7.69 -9.11 14.97
CA ALA A 96 -8.64 -8.01 15.05
C ALA A 96 -9.99 -8.45 14.46
N GLU A 97 -10.99 -8.51 15.32
CA GLU A 97 -12.35 -8.93 14.97
C GLU A 97 -13.35 -8.03 15.69
N ASN A 98 -14.22 -7.38 14.92
CA ASN A 98 -15.30 -6.52 15.43
C ASN A 98 -14.84 -5.44 16.43
N LEU A 99 -13.70 -4.79 16.16
CA LEU A 99 -13.12 -3.74 17.00
C LEU A 99 -13.78 -2.38 16.78
N GLU A 100 -13.90 -1.57 17.83
CA GLU A 100 -14.15 -0.15 17.72
C GLU A 100 -12.84 0.61 17.42
N PRO A 101 -12.89 1.85 16.88
CA PRO A 101 -11.68 2.57 16.46
C PRO A 101 -10.65 2.77 17.57
N ASP A 102 -11.07 2.98 18.82
CA ASP A 102 -10.19 3.18 19.98
C ASP A 102 -9.50 1.90 20.46
N GLU A 103 -9.97 0.73 20.04
CA GLU A 103 -9.38 -0.57 20.35
C GLU A 103 -8.31 -1.03 19.36
N THR A 104 -8.17 -0.32 18.22
CA THR A 104 -7.36 -0.80 17.09
C THR A 104 -5.86 -0.60 17.23
N SER A 105 -5.39 0.28 18.11
CA SER A 105 -3.97 0.57 18.28
C SER A 105 -3.16 -0.66 18.67
N ASP A 106 -3.71 -1.50 19.54
CA ASP A 106 -3.04 -2.67 20.09
C ASP A 106 -2.82 -3.81 19.08
N VAL A 107 -3.52 -3.79 17.94
CA VAL A 107 -3.38 -4.82 16.90
C VAL A 107 -2.39 -4.44 15.81
N ILE A 108 -1.95 -3.18 15.74
CA ILE A 108 -0.96 -2.71 14.77
C ILE A 108 0.43 -3.18 15.19
N TRP A 109 1.14 -3.84 14.28
CA TRP A 109 2.53 -4.25 14.50
C TRP A 109 3.52 -3.15 14.12
N GLY A 110 3.26 -2.43 13.03
CA GLY A 110 4.16 -1.41 12.51
C GLY A 110 3.65 -0.73 11.25
N TYR A 111 4.49 0.12 10.71
CA TYR A 111 4.21 0.95 9.55
C TYR A 111 5.31 0.85 8.51
N GLY A 112 4.98 1.18 7.27
CA GLY A 112 5.90 1.30 6.15
C GLY A 112 5.47 2.40 5.19
N ALA A 113 6.33 2.69 4.22
CA ALA A 113 6.00 3.50 3.06
C ALA A 113 5.84 2.58 1.85
N GLY A 114 4.85 2.79 1.00
CA GLY A 114 4.62 1.93 -0.16
C GLY A 114 4.13 2.67 -1.39
N ILE A 115 4.26 2.04 -2.56
CA ILE A 115 3.68 2.55 -3.80
C ILE A 115 2.68 1.51 -4.32
N ASP A 116 1.41 1.91 -4.44
CA ASP A 116 0.37 1.14 -5.11
C ASP A 116 0.46 1.40 -6.63
N LEU A 117 1.25 0.58 -7.31
CA LEU A 117 1.39 0.68 -8.76
C LEU A 117 0.11 0.26 -9.46
N THR A 118 -0.29 1.07 -10.44
CA THR A 118 -1.62 0.97 -11.06
C THR A 118 -1.54 0.99 -12.59
N ARG A 119 -2.15 0.01 -13.24
CA ARG A 119 -2.49 0.07 -14.67
C ARG A 119 -3.77 0.89 -14.81
N ARG A 120 -3.63 2.21 -14.96
CA ARG A 120 -4.72 3.18 -14.84
C ARG A 120 -5.81 3.00 -15.90
N ASP A 121 -5.42 2.68 -17.12
CA ASP A 121 -6.34 2.41 -18.22
C ASP A 121 -7.22 1.17 -17.94
N LEU A 122 -6.64 0.07 -17.42
CA LEU A 122 -7.39 -1.13 -17.07
C LEU A 122 -8.30 -0.89 -15.85
N GLN A 123 -7.81 -0.17 -14.84
CA GLN A 123 -8.65 0.22 -13.69
C GLN A 123 -9.84 1.07 -14.15
N LYS A 124 -9.59 2.08 -15.02
CA LYS A 124 -10.65 2.92 -15.57
C LYS A 124 -11.68 2.10 -16.35
N ALA A 125 -11.23 1.20 -17.23
CA ALA A 125 -12.12 0.35 -18.02
C ALA A 125 -12.97 -0.59 -17.13
N ALA A 126 -12.41 -1.06 -16.01
CA ALA A 126 -13.16 -1.84 -15.02
C ALA A 126 -14.20 -0.99 -14.28
N LYS A 127 -13.79 0.21 -13.80
CA LYS A 127 -14.66 1.17 -13.11
C LYS A 127 -15.87 1.55 -13.98
N ASP A 128 -15.63 1.91 -15.25
CA ASP A 128 -16.67 2.36 -16.19
C ASP A 128 -17.73 1.26 -16.44
N LYS A 129 -17.38 0.00 -16.21
CA LYS A 129 -18.25 -1.17 -16.40
C LYS A 129 -18.73 -1.81 -15.10
N GLY A 130 -18.45 -1.21 -13.94
CA GLY A 130 -18.78 -1.79 -12.63
C GLY A 130 -18.12 -3.14 -12.37
N ARG A 131 -16.91 -3.37 -12.91
CA ARG A 131 -16.15 -4.62 -12.76
C ARG A 131 -15.07 -4.51 -11.68
N PRO A 132 -14.61 -5.64 -11.12
CA PRO A 132 -13.47 -5.69 -10.20
C PRO A 132 -12.19 -5.08 -10.80
N TRP A 133 -11.30 -4.58 -9.91
CA TRP A 133 -10.09 -3.83 -10.31
C TRP A 133 -8.83 -4.68 -10.42
N GLU A 134 -8.90 -5.99 -10.23
CA GLU A 134 -7.77 -6.90 -10.14
C GLU A 134 -6.78 -6.73 -11.30
N LEU A 135 -7.26 -6.62 -12.55
CA LEU A 135 -6.37 -6.42 -13.70
C LEU A 135 -5.64 -5.07 -13.68
N GLY A 136 -6.24 -4.06 -13.03
CA GLY A 136 -5.64 -2.73 -12.87
C GLY A 136 -4.73 -2.61 -11.64
N LYS A 137 -5.00 -3.37 -10.59
CA LYS A 137 -4.40 -3.23 -9.26
C LYS A 137 -3.64 -4.46 -8.77
N GLY A 138 -4.10 -5.68 -9.09
CA GLY A 138 -3.58 -6.94 -8.57
C GLY A 138 -2.66 -7.67 -9.57
N PHE A 139 -1.58 -7.05 -10.02
CA PHE A 139 -0.62 -7.64 -10.95
C PHE A 139 0.77 -7.79 -10.32
N ASP A 140 1.65 -8.55 -10.95
CA ASP A 140 3.00 -8.84 -10.48
C ASP A 140 3.78 -7.56 -10.17
N LYS A 141 4.43 -7.52 -9.00
CA LYS A 141 5.26 -6.40 -8.54
C LYS A 141 4.50 -5.08 -8.40
N SER A 142 3.19 -5.13 -8.16
CA SER A 142 2.35 -3.93 -8.05
C SER A 142 2.29 -3.32 -6.64
N ALA A 143 2.86 -3.98 -5.63
CA ALA A 143 2.90 -3.52 -4.25
C ALA A 143 4.35 -3.28 -3.81
N ILE A 144 4.83 -2.04 -3.96
CA ILE A 144 6.17 -1.66 -3.51
C ILE A 144 6.11 -1.30 -2.03
N ILE A 145 7.10 -1.72 -1.25
CA ILE A 145 7.14 -1.44 0.18
C ILE A 145 8.56 -1.21 0.69
N SER A 146 8.72 -0.27 1.63
CA SER A 146 9.95 -0.08 2.40
C SER A 146 10.10 -1.16 3.47
N SER A 147 11.26 -1.24 4.10
CA SER A 147 11.37 -1.93 5.38
C SER A 147 10.36 -1.38 6.38
N LEU A 148 9.72 -2.28 7.14
CA LEU A 148 8.70 -1.93 8.14
C LEU A 148 9.34 -1.39 9.41
N CYS A 149 8.76 -0.33 9.96
CA CYS A 149 9.13 0.24 11.24
C CYS A 149 8.14 -0.22 12.33
N PRO A 150 8.57 -0.97 13.36
CA PRO A 150 7.70 -1.42 14.43
C PRO A 150 7.11 -0.27 15.24
N VAL A 151 5.86 -0.40 15.69
CA VAL A 151 5.20 0.55 16.62
C VAL A 151 6.06 0.83 17.84
N ALA A 152 6.75 -0.18 18.35
CA ALA A 152 7.64 -0.04 19.50
C ALA A 152 8.76 1.01 19.31
N LYS A 153 9.12 1.35 18.05
CA LYS A 153 10.13 2.37 17.74
C LYS A 153 9.57 3.77 17.56
N ILE A 154 8.38 3.89 16.94
CA ILE A 154 7.86 5.18 16.50
C ILE A 154 6.50 5.54 17.08
N GLY A 155 5.87 4.64 17.83
CA GLY A 155 4.48 4.81 18.26
C GLY A 155 3.49 4.77 17.09
N HIS A 156 2.36 5.47 17.27
CA HIS A 156 1.32 5.62 16.23
C HIS A 156 1.38 7.03 15.66
N PRO A 157 1.95 7.22 14.43
CA PRO A 157 2.08 8.52 13.82
C PRO A 157 0.71 9.10 13.47
N LYS A 158 0.46 10.35 13.88
CA LYS A 158 -0.78 11.10 13.58
C LYS A 158 -0.56 12.11 12.47
N GLU A 159 0.66 12.60 12.34
CA GLU A 159 1.11 13.56 11.34
C GLU A 159 2.46 13.10 10.81
N ALA A 160 2.64 13.13 9.52
CA ALA A 160 3.91 12.91 8.83
C ALA A 160 3.76 13.35 7.38
N ARG A 161 4.79 13.98 6.83
CA ARG A 161 4.83 14.27 5.41
C ARG A 161 4.83 12.96 4.62
N ILE A 162 3.96 12.87 3.61
CA ILE A 162 3.96 11.81 2.60
C ILE A 162 4.30 12.44 1.25
N TRP A 163 5.29 11.91 0.53
CA TRP A 163 5.78 12.53 -0.69
C TRP A 163 6.25 11.51 -1.71
N LEU A 164 6.21 11.89 -2.99
CA LEU A 164 6.80 11.10 -4.07
C LEU A 164 7.38 12.03 -5.13
N SER A 165 8.52 11.64 -5.68
CA SER A 165 9.16 12.28 -6.82
C SER A 165 9.36 11.31 -7.97
N VAL A 166 9.31 11.84 -9.19
CA VAL A 166 9.70 11.16 -10.42
C VAL A 166 10.85 11.96 -11.05
N ASN A 167 12.00 11.30 -11.27
CA ASN A 167 13.22 11.93 -11.77
C ASN A 167 13.58 13.21 -10.98
N ASP A 168 13.56 13.09 -9.65
CA ASP A 168 13.84 14.15 -8.67
C ASP A 168 12.84 15.34 -8.67
N VAL A 169 11.75 15.27 -9.46
CA VAL A 169 10.68 16.27 -9.45
C VAL A 169 9.55 15.79 -8.56
N ILE A 170 9.23 16.54 -7.49
CA ILE A 170 8.11 16.23 -6.58
C ILE A 170 6.80 16.23 -7.36
N LYS A 171 6.02 15.15 -7.19
CA LYS A 171 4.71 14.94 -7.80
C LYS A 171 3.59 14.83 -6.78
N GLN A 172 3.86 14.19 -5.64
CA GLN A 172 2.95 14.12 -4.51
C GLN A 172 3.64 14.72 -3.29
N ASP A 173 2.94 15.58 -2.56
CA ASP A 173 3.44 16.21 -1.33
C ASP A 173 2.24 16.58 -0.45
N SER A 174 2.02 15.81 0.61
CA SER A 174 0.87 15.94 1.49
C SER A 174 1.22 15.51 2.92
N ASN A 175 0.22 15.27 3.74
CA ASN A 175 0.38 14.78 5.11
C ASN A 175 -0.61 13.65 5.39
N ILE A 176 -0.21 12.67 6.22
CA ILE A 176 -1.08 11.55 6.60
C ILE A 176 -2.30 11.97 7.44
N ASP A 177 -2.30 13.16 8.04
CA ASP A 177 -3.45 13.74 8.74
C ASP A 177 -4.61 14.11 7.81
N LYS A 178 -4.38 14.12 6.48
CA LYS A 178 -5.38 14.40 5.43
C LYS A 178 -6.17 13.16 5.00
N LEU A 179 -5.93 12.01 5.61
CA LEU A 179 -6.74 10.80 5.38
C LEU A 179 -8.21 11.07 5.73
N ILE A 180 -9.14 10.74 4.83
CA ILE A 180 -10.60 10.82 5.05
C ILE A 180 -11.01 9.83 6.14
N TRP A 181 -10.52 8.60 6.03
CA TRP A 181 -10.67 7.53 7.00
C TRP A 181 -9.32 7.30 7.66
N SER A 182 -9.23 7.59 8.94
CA SER A 182 -8.02 7.36 9.74
C SER A 182 -7.68 5.87 9.85
N VAL A 183 -6.43 5.56 10.19
CA VAL A 183 -5.99 4.16 10.39
C VAL A 183 -6.89 3.41 11.39
N PRO A 184 -7.24 3.96 12.57
CA PRO A 184 -8.18 3.31 13.48
C PRO A 184 -9.54 2.98 12.85
N GLU A 185 -10.12 3.93 12.12
CA GLU A 185 -11.42 3.73 11.48
C GLU A 185 -11.37 2.67 10.38
N MET A 186 -10.33 2.67 9.55
CA MET A 186 -10.13 1.64 8.51
C MET A 186 -10.02 0.23 9.12
N ILE A 187 -9.20 0.07 10.17
CA ILE A 187 -9.05 -1.22 10.85
C ILE A 187 -10.37 -1.65 11.49
N SER A 188 -11.09 -0.73 12.15
CA SER A 188 -12.42 -1.01 12.72
C SER A 188 -13.38 -1.52 11.64
N ILE A 189 -13.52 -0.82 10.51
CA ILE A 189 -14.41 -1.21 9.42
C ILE A 189 -14.00 -2.57 8.84
N LEU A 190 -12.73 -2.79 8.57
CA LEU A 190 -12.23 -4.08 8.08
C LEU A 190 -12.48 -5.20 9.06
N SER A 191 -12.23 -4.97 10.37
CA SER A 191 -12.42 -6.00 11.40
C SER A 191 -13.88 -6.41 11.60
N LYS A 192 -14.83 -5.53 11.22
CA LYS A 192 -16.28 -5.81 11.23
C LYS A 192 -16.75 -6.56 9.99
N THR A 193 -15.96 -6.56 8.91
CA THR A 193 -16.28 -7.28 7.66
C THR A 193 -15.54 -8.61 7.52
N MET A 194 -14.36 -8.70 8.12
CA MET A 194 -13.51 -9.91 8.09
C MET A 194 -12.55 -9.92 9.27
N THR A 195 -12.23 -11.07 9.83
CA THR A 195 -11.19 -11.19 10.84
C THR A 195 -9.83 -10.84 10.23
N LEU A 196 -9.17 -9.79 10.73
CA LEU A 196 -7.79 -9.48 10.42
C LEU A 196 -6.86 -10.34 11.28
N LEU A 197 -5.78 -10.81 10.70
CA LEU A 197 -4.82 -11.70 11.38
C LEU A 197 -3.39 -11.13 11.28
N PRO A 198 -2.47 -11.57 12.15
CA PRO A 198 -1.05 -11.26 11.99
C PRO A 198 -0.58 -11.56 10.56
N GLY A 199 0.11 -10.60 9.95
CA GLY A 199 0.55 -10.68 8.57
C GLY A 199 -0.35 -9.95 7.57
N ASP A 200 -1.51 -9.45 7.95
CA ASP A 200 -2.31 -8.59 7.07
C ASP A 200 -1.65 -7.21 6.93
N VAL A 201 -1.60 -6.73 5.69
CA VAL A 201 -0.99 -5.46 5.27
C VAL A 201 -2.06 -4.57 4.68
N ILE A 202 -2.10 -3.29 5.08
CA ILE A 202 -3.11 -2.33 4.64
C ILE A 202 -2.42 -1.12 4.01
N TYR A 203 -2.63 -0.89 2.72
CA TYR A 203 -2.29 0.34 2.02
C TYR A 203 -3.40 1.36 2.26
N THR A 204 -3.06 2.54 2.77
CA THR A 204 -4.02 3.47 3.39
C THR A 204 -4.62 4.49 2.44
N GLY A 205 -4.27 4.44 1.17
CA GLY A 205 -4.68 5.41 0.16
C GLY A 205 -3.62 6.48 -0.10
N THR A 206 -3.69 7.08 -1.28
CA THR A 206 -2.71 8.02 -1.82
C THR A 206 -3.26 9.45 -1.85
N PRO A 207 -2.40 10.48 -1.64
CA PRO A 207 -2.76 11.86 -1.87
C PRO A 207 -2.87 12.19 -3.37
N GLU A 208 -3.26 13.41 -3.69
CA GLU A 208 -3.28 14.00 -5.05
C GLU A 208 -1.89 14.00 -5.70
N GLY A 209 -1.85 14.24 -7.02
CA GLY A 209 -0.63 14.30 -7.82
C GLY A 209 -0.20 12.94 -8.38
N VAL A 210 -1.13 11.97 -8.45
CA VAL A 210 -0.89 10.71 -9.15
C VAL A 210 -0.65 10.97 -10.64
N GLY A 211 0.21 10.17 -11.27
CA GLY A 211 0.55 10.41 -12.67
C GLY A 211 1.26 9.25 -13.35
N PRO A 212 1.42 9.33 -14.67
CA PRO A 212 2.07 8.28 -15.44
C PRO A 212 3.58 8.24 -15.22
N ILE A 213 4.13 7.03 -15.28
CA ILE A 213 5.56 6.74 -15.34
C ILE A 213 5.85 5.89 -16.57
N VAL A 214 7.04 6.05 -17.11
CA VAL A 214 7.50 5.34 -18.29
C VAL A 214 8.82 4.63 -18.04
N LYS A 215 9.26 3.80 -18.98
CA LYS A 215 10.56 3.15 -18.91
C LYS A 215 11.70 4.18 -18.77
N GLY A 216 12.61 3.92 -17.86
CA GLY A 216 13.73 4.79 -17.51
C GLY A 216 13.45 5.71 -16.33
N ASP A 217 12.19 5.92 -15.94
CA ASP A 217 11.86 6.78 -14.80
C ASP A 217 12.36 6.21 -13.48
N LYS A 218 12.91 7.10 -12.64
CA LYS A 218 13.24 6.84 -11.25
C LYS A 218 12.13 7.41 -10.36
N VAL A 219 11.53 6.57 -9.55
CA VAL A 219 10.48 6.96 -8.62
C VAL A 219 11.00 6.77 -7.20
N SER A 220 10.98 7.84 -6.42
CA SER A 220 11.35 7.82 -5.00
C SER A 220 10.26 8.47 -4.19
N GLY A 221 9.97 7.94 -3.02
CA GLY A 221 8.95 8.49 -2.15
C GLY A 221 9.08 7.98 -0.72
N GLY A 222 8.28 8.52 0.18
CA GLY A 222 8.33 8.11 1.57
C GLY A 222 7.29 8.75 2.45
N VAL A 223 7.24 8.24 3.67
CA VAL A 223 6.51 8.83 4.79
C VAL A 223 7.53 9.17 5.87
N GLU A 224 7.60 10.44 6.25
CA GLU A 224 8.61 10.96 7.16
C GLU A 224 8.59 10.22 8.51
N GLY A 225 9.76 9.81 9.00
CA GLY A 225 9.89 9.05 10.24
C GLY A 225 9.46 7.59 10.16
N ILE A 226 8.95 7.11 9.01
CA ILE A 226 8.45 5.74 8.84
C ILE A 226 9.32 4.95 7.86
N GLY A 227 9.51 5.44 6.65
CA GLY A 227 10.30 4.75 5.64
C GLY A 227 10.30 5.44 4.28
N GLU A 228 11.23 5.01 3.42
CA GLU A 228 11.38 5.52 2.06
C GLU A 228 11.58 4.38 1.07
N VAL A 229 11.07 4.55 -0.14
CA VAL A 229 11.17 3.60 -1.24
C VAL A 229 11.83 4.25 -2.46
N SER A 230 12.52 3.44 -3.27
CA SER A 230 13.07 3.89 -4.55
C SER A 230 13.05 2.74 -5.56
N ILE A 231 12.50 3.01 -6.76
CA ILE A 231 12.43 2.06 -7.86
C ILE A 231 12.84 2.72 -9.17
N THR A 232 13.27 1.91 -10.13
CA THR A 232 13.51 2.32 -11.52
C THR A 232 12.64 1.46 -12.43
N ILE A 233 11.94 2.09 -13.38
CA ILE A 233 11.07 1.40 -14.35
C ILE A 233 11.92 0.95 -15.55
N SER A 234 11.85 -0.33 -15.94
CA SER A 234 12.62 -0.89 -17.07
C SER A 234 11.76 -1.33 -18.26
#